data_8af2dfd6ca6bb6f3ec2cae9fed1002aa
#
_entry.id   8af2dfd6ca6bb6f3ec2cae9fed1002aa
#
_cell.length_a   1.000
_cell.length_b   1.000
_cell.length_c   1.000
_cell.angle_alpha   90.00
_cell.angle_beta   90.00
_cell.angle_gamma   90.00
#
_symmetry.space_group_name_H-M   'P 1'
#
loop_
_entity.id
_entity.type
_entity.pdbx_description
1 polymer ?
#
loop_
_entity_poly.entity_id
_entity_poly.type
_entity_poly.pdbx_seq_one_letter_code
_entity_poly.pdbx_strand_id
1 'polypeptide(L)'
;MVHGQTEINVAEMDPRRFGPHTYPKGDYTSAKAIDEFHEMYQVRPPGEQRFAGRPIKKTPVYEKFDDLNAQWMEIFGWERPQYFGVPEDHSFRRSNAFEIVGQECRNVRENVGIADLTAFTKIEVSGKDASKLLDRLSANKLPSNDGGIRLTHMLTPLGGIECEMTITQLGPERFYLNSSIMGELHDLDWLNQHVGEDEEVSIRDAVSYTHLR
;
A
#
# COMPACT_ATOMS: atom_id res chain seq x y z
N MET A 1 -17.83 -5.61 -15.71
CA MET A 1 -18.98 -4.93 -15.09
C MET A 1 -19.88 -4.44 -16.21
N VAL A 2 -21.08 -5.05 -16.38
CA VAL A 2 -21.99 -4.71 -17.48
C VAL A 2 -22.78 -3.43 -17.17
N HIS A 3 -23.01 -3.13 -15.91
CA HIS A 3 -23.83 -2.02 -15.44
C HIS A 3 -23.06 -0.89 -14.75
N GLY A 4 -21.72 -0.95 -14.71
CA GLY A 4 -20.88 0.07 -14.09
C GLY A 4 -20.92 0.17 -12.57
N GLN A 5 -21.90 -0.44 -11.92
CA GLN A 5 -22.06 -0.49 -10.47
C GLN A 5 -22.32 -1.91 -10.00
N THR A 6 -21.88 -2.24 -8.80
CA THR A 6 -22.12 -3.53 -8.15
C THR A 6 -22.78 -3.30 -6.80
N GLU A 7 -23.64 -4.24 -6.38
CA GLU A 7 -24.26 -4.21 -5.05
C GLU A 7 -23.29 -4.63 -3.92
N ILE A 8 -22.19 -5.26 -4.30
CA ILE A 8 -21.13 -5.69 -3.39
C ILE A 8 -19.80 -5.11 -3.83
N ASN A 9 -18.91 -4.86 -2.89
CA ASN A 9 -17.56 -4.43 -3.20
C ASN A 9 -16.79 -5.56 -3.89
N VAL A 10 -16.36 -5.32 -5.13
CA VAL A 10 -15.54 -6.25 -5.92
C VAL A 10 -14.16 -5.68 -6.23
N ALA A 11 -13.75 -4.62 -5.54
CA ALA A 11 -12.46 -3.95 -5.76
C ALA A 11 -11.29 -4.93 -5.63
N GLU A 12 -11.36 -5.89 -4.72
CA GLU A 12 -10.34 -6.93 -4.56
C GLU A 12 -10.18 -7.84 -5.79
N MET A 13 -11.21 -7.92 -6.64
CA MET A 13 -11.20 -8.70 -7.88
C MET A 13 -10.82 -7.85 -9.11
N ASP A 14 -10.67 -6.55 -8.94
CA ASP A 14 -10.31 -5.65 -10.03
C ASP A 14 -8.78 -5.64 -10.23
N PRO A 15 -8.27 -6.12 -11.38
CA PRO A 15 -6.82 -6.11 -11.64
C PRO A 15 -6.21 -4.71 -11.69
N ARG A 16 -6.99 -3.66 -11.90
CA ARG A 16 -6.53 -2.27 -11.89
C ARG A 16 -5.97 -1.83 -10.55
N ARG A 17 -6.38 -2.48 -9.46
CA ARG A 17 -5.87 -2.22 -8.10
C ARG A 17 -4.35 -2.37 -7.96
N PHE A 18 -3.74 -3.20 -8.80
CA PHE A 18 -2.30 -3.43 -8.77
C PHE A 18 -1.48 -2.31 -9.46
N GLY A 19 -2.12 -1.43 -10.21
CA GLY A 19 -1.48 -0.33 -10.91
C GLY A 19 -1.05 -0.66 -12.34
N PRO A 20 -0.55 0.34 -13.08
CA PRO A 20 -0.27 0.23 -14.52
C PRO A 20 0.77 -0.83 -14.89
N HIS A 21 1.69 -1.16 -13.98
CA HIS A 21 2.73 -2.17 -14.23
C HIS A 21 2.17 -3.58 -14.45
N THR A 22 0.94 -3.85 -14.01
CA THR A 22 0.28 -5.15 -14.19
C THR A 22 -0.58 -5.22 -15.46
N TYR A 23 -0.60 -4.17 -16.28
CA TYR A 23 -1.38 -4.16 -17.51
C TYR A 23 -0.88 -5.21 -18.51
N PRO A 24 -1.78 -5.84 -19.28
CA PRO A 24 -1.40 -6.80 -20.31
C PRO A 24 -0.36 -6.21 -21.28
N LYS A 25 0.58 -7.03 -21.72
CA LYS A 25 1.69 -6.68 -22.63
C LYS A 25 2.78 -5.79 -22.01
N GLY A 26 2.76 -5.52 -20.72
CA GLY A 26 3.89 -4.91 -20.01
C GLY A 26 5.02 -5.92 -19.74
N ASP A 27 6.24 -5.42 -19.55
CA ASP A 27 7.42 -6.26 -19.29
C ASP A 27 7.25 -7.06 -17.99
N TYR A 28 6.71 -6.43 -16.95
CA TYR A 28 6.42 -7.08 -15.67
C TYR A 28 5.45 -8.26 -15.86
N THR A 29 4.31 -8.02 -16.51
CA THR A 29 3.28 -9.05 -16.71
C THR A 29 3.80 -10.19 -17.57
N SER A 30 4.59 -9.87 -18.60
CA SER A 30 5.22 -10.87 -19.48
C SER A 30 6.22 -11.72 -18.71
N ALA A 31 7.08 -11.11 -17.91
CA ALA A 31 8.07 -11.83 -17.10
C ALA A 31 7.41 -12.74 -16.07
N LYS A 32 6.39 -12.24 -15.35
CA LYS A 32 5.61 -13.02 -14.38
C LYS A 32 4.89 -14.20 -15.05
N ALA A 33 4.28 -13.99 -16.24
CA ALA A 33 3.56 -15.04 -16.95
C ALA A 33 4.51 -16.16 -17.40
N ILE A 34 5.71 -15.83 -17.89
CA ILE A 34 6.73 -16.82 -18.27
C ILE A 34 7.19 -17.60 -17.04
N ASP A 35 7.52 -16.92 -15.97
CA ASP A 35 7.95 -17.50 -14.70
C ASP A 35 6.88 -18.43 -14.12
N GLU A 36 5.62 -17.99 -14.11
CA GLU A 36 4.49 -18.78 -13.63
C GLU A 36 4.23 -20.01 -14.50
N PHE A 37 4.39 -19.89 -15.81
CA PHE A 37 4.24 -21.02 -16.74
C PHE A 37 5.29 -22.11 -16.49
N HIS A 38 6.55 -21.73 -16.26
CA HIS A 38 7.64 -22.67 -15.99
C HIS A 38 7.43 -23.43 -14.67
N GLU A 39 6.80 -22.82 -13.71
CA GLU A 39 6.71 -23.34 -12.34
C GLU A 39 5.28 -23.68 -11.87
N MET A 40 4.32 -23.71 -12.79
CA MET A 40 2.90 -23.82 -12.47
C MET A 40 2.54 -25.11 -11.69
N TYR A 41 3.33 -26.16 -11.79
CA TYR A 41 3.11 -27.43 -11.08
C TYR A 41 3.98 -27.61 -9.84
N GLN A 42 4.80 -26.62 -9.49
CA GLN A 42 5.65 -26.71 -8.31
C GLN A 42 4.86 -26.39 -7.03
N VAL A 43 5.05 -27.24 -6.02
CA VAL A 43 4.57 -26.95 -4.67
C VAL A 43 5.63 -26.12 -3.97
N ARG A 44 5.30 -24.86 -3.68
CA ARG A 44 6.25 -23.90 -3.14
C ARG A 44 6.23 -23.83 -1.63
N PRO A 45 7.38 -23.67 -0.99
CA PRO A 45 7.46 -23.32 0.41
C PRO A 45 6.78 -21.97 0.71
N PRO A 46 6.18 -21.82 1.89
CA PRO A 46 5.64 -20.52 2.32
C PRO A 46 6.70 -19.41 2.32
N GLY A 47 6.34 -18.23 1.88
CA GLY A 47 7.24 -17.06 1.90
C GLY A 47 8.19 -16.93 0.70
N GLU A 48 8.29 -17.94 -0.15
CA GLU A 48 9.13 -17.88 -1.34
C GLU A 48 8.75 -16.72 -2.25
N GLN A 49 9.73 -15.90 -2.62
CA GLN A 49 9.53 -14.71 -3.44
C GLN A 49 9.81 -14.98 -4.92
N ARG A 50 8.99 -14.36 -5.78
CA ARG A 50 9.12 -14.42 -7.23
C ARG A 50 9.80 -13.17 -7.74
N PHE A 51 11.00 -13.29 -8.27
CA PHE A 51 11.82 -12.14 -8.69
C PHE A 51 11.60 -11.71 -10.14
N ALA A 52 10.94 -12.52 -10.96
CA ALA A 52 10.69 -12.16 -12.36
C ALA A 52 9.96 -10.81 -12.48
N GLY A 53 10.47 -9.92 -13.33
CA GLY A 53 9.92 -8.59 -13.57
C GLY A 53 10.15 -7.55 -12.47
N ARG A 54 10.86 -7.89 -11.39
CA ARG A 54 11.18 -6.98 -10.29
C ARG A 54 12.56 -6.33 -10.47
N PRO A 55 12.83 -5.17 -9.81
CA PRO A 55 11.93 -4.35 -8.99
C PRO A 55 11.02 -3.44 -9.81
N ILE A 56 9.83 -3.07 -9.28
CA ILE A 56 8.89 -2.13 -9.90
C ILE A 56 8.90 -0.78 -9.19
N LYS A 57 8.57 -0.77 -7.89
CA LYS A 57 8.56 0.41 -7.05
C LYS A 57 9.61 0.25 -5.95
N LYS A 58 10.54 1.19 -5.89
CA LYS A 58 11.59 1.24 -4.86
C LYS A 58 11.32 2.39 -3.90
N THR A 59 11.62 2.18 -2.62
CA THR A 59 11.62 3.27 -1.64
C THR A 59 12.90 4.10 -1.77
N PRO A 60 12.93 5.35 -1.29
CA PRO A 60 14.13 6.19 -1.35
C PRO A 60 15.35 5.62 -0.61
N VAL A 61 15.14 4.67 0.28
CA VAL A 61 16.19 4.01 1.08
C VAL A 61 16.55 2.61 0.57
N TYR A 62 15.99 2.20 -0.58
CA TYR A 62 16.18 0.86 -1.13
C TYR A 62 17.66 0.46 -1.22
N GLU A 63 18.49 1.26 -1.87
CA GLU A 63 19.91 0.97 -2.08
C GLU A 63 20.67 0.83 -0.74
N LYS A 64 20.30 1.66 0.26
CA LYS A 64 20.91 1.58 1.61
C LYS A 64 20.53 0.29 2.33
N PHE A 65 19.32 -0.19 2.13
CA PHE A 65 18.87 -1.45 2.71
C PHE A 65 19.48 -2.65 1.98
N ASP A 66 19.66 -2.54 0.67
CA ASP A 66 20.34 -3.56 -0.13
C ASP A 66 21.80 -3.73 0.33
N ASP A 67 22.52 -2.63 0.55
CA ASP A 67 23.88 -2.62 1.13
C ASP A 67 23.95 -3.30 2.52
N LEU A 68 22.83 -3.33 3.25
CA LEU A 68 22.70 -4.03 4.53
C LEU A 68 22.20 -5.47 4.40
N ASN A 69 22.21 -6.03 3.19
CA ASN A 69 21.72 -7.37 2.85
C ASN A 69 20.21 -7.55 3.17
N ALA A 70 19.38 -6.59 2.81
CA ALA A 70 17.93 -6.75 2.90
C ALA A 70 17.46 -7.93 2.05
N GLN A 71 16.64 -8.78 2.63
CA GLN A 71 15.90 -9.79 1.91
C GLN A 71 14.54 -9.21 1.52
N TRP A 72 14.24 -9.19 0.23
CA TRP A 72 13.15 -8.41 -0.32
C TRP A 72 11.89 -9.23 -0.57
N MET A 73 10.74 -8.64 -0.23
CA MET A 73 9.43 -9.11 -0.65
C MET A 73 8.74 -8.05 -1.51
N GLU A 74 7.85 -8.48 -2.39
CA GLU A 74 7.01 -7.59 -3.17
C GLU A 74 5.58 -7.54 -2.61
N ILE A 75 5.05 -6.33 -2.43
CA ILE A 75 3.64 -6.10 -2.13
C ILE A 75 3.13 -4.98 -3.02
N PHE A 76 2.19 -5.27 -3.92
CA PHE A 76 1.60 -4.30 -4.86
C PHE A 76 2.65 -3.51 -5.67
N GLY A 77 3.69 -4.21 -6.11
CA GLY A 77 4.81 -3.65 -6.86
C GLY A 77 5.88 -2.99 -6.01
N TRP A 78 5.66 -2.79 -4.72
CA TRP A 78 6.64 -2.21 -3.81
C TRP A 78 7.63 -3.25 -3.31
N GLU A 79 8.92 -2.93 -3.41
CA GLU A 79 9.97 -3.66 -2.72
C GLU A 79 9.97 -3.30 -1.25
N ARG A 80 9.84 -4.31 -0.40
CA ARG A 80 9.89 -4.14 1.07
C ARG A 80 10.88 -5.11 1.68
N PRO A 81 11.72 -4.66 2.63
CA PRO A 81 12.58 -5.59 3.35
C PRO A 81 11.75 -6.50 4.27
N GLN A 82 11.99 -7.80 4.20
CA GLN A 82 11.45 -8.77 5.17
C GLN A 82 12.32 -8.84 6.42
N TYR A 83 13.63 -8.90 6.22
CA TYR A 83 14.67 -8.93 7.27
C TYR A 83 16.02 -8.60 6.64
N PHE A 84 17.06 -8.48 7.46
CA PHE A 84 18.41 -8.17 7.01
C PHE A 84 19.36 -9.32 7.36
N GLY A 85 20.00 -9.93 6.35
CA GLY A 85 20.94 -11.02 6.56
C GLY A 85 21.05 -11.98 5.38
N VAL A 86 21.37 -13.23 5.68
CA VAL A 86 21.53 -14.26 4.65
C VAL A 86 20.21 -14.62 3.99
N PRO A 87 20.22 -14.99 2.69
CA PRO A 87 19.01 -15.46 2.01
C PRO A 87 18.32 -16.61 2.74
N GLU A 88 17.00 -16.64 2.63
CA GLU A 88 16.20 -17.69 3.22
C GLU A 88 16.41 -19.03 2.49
N ASP A 89 16.60 -20.10 3.27
CA ASP A 89 16.54 -21.47 2.78
C ASP A 89 15.08 -21.92 2.80
N HIS A 90 14.39 -21.66 1.71
CA HIS A 90 12.95 -21.91 1.59
C HIS A 90 12.63 -23.40 1.70
N SER A 91 11.83 -23.76 2.68
CA SER A 91 11.39 -25.14 2.91
C SER A 91 10.07 -25.17 3.67
N PHE A 92 9.46 -26.36 3.81
CA PHE A 92 8.28 -26.57 4.68
C PHE A 92 8.65 -26.76 6.16
N ARG A 93 9.92 -26.56 6.52
CA ARG A 93 10.41 -26.57 7.88
C ARG A 93 10.58 -25.13 8.38
N ARG A 94 11.00 -24.98 9.65
CA ARG A 94 11.34 -23.66 10.20
C ARG A 94 12.48 -23.03 9.39
N SER A 95 12.25 -21.83 8.90
CA SER A 95 13.19 -21.04 8.13
C SER A 95 14.47 -20.72 8.94
N ASN A 96 15.63 -20.66 8.27
CA ASN A 96 16.87 -20.14 8.83
C ASN A 96 16.78 -18.62 9.15
N ALA A 97 15.85 -17.90 8.55
CA ALA A 97 15.55 -16.49 8.90
C ALA A 97 14.98 -16.35 10.30
N PHE A 98 14.42 -17.40 10.91
CA PHE A 98 13.74 -17.33 12.21
C PHE A 98 14.59 -16.71 13.33
N GLU A 99 15.85 -17.11 13.44
CA GLU A 99 16.74 -16.56 14.48
C GLU A 99 17.13 -15.11 14.18
N ILE A 100 17.32 -14.77 12.90
CA ILE A 100 17.65 -13.40 12.47
C ILE A 100 16.49 -12.46 12.81
N VAL A 101 15.27 -12.81 12.36
CA VAL A 101 14.05 -12.06 12.67
C VAL A 101 13.82 -11.97 14.18
N GLY A 102 14.09 -13.06 14.92
CA GLY A 102 14.03 -13.07 16.38
C GLY A 102 14.98 -12.07 17.03
N GLN A 103 16.18 -11.89 16.49
CA GLN A 103 17.14 -10.89 16.96
C GLN A 103 16.68 -9.48 16.65
N GLU A 104 16.17 -9.22 15.44
CA GLU A 104 15.60 -7.92 15.06
C GLU A 104 14.44 -7.54 15.98
N CYS A 105 13.52 -8.47 16.25
CA CYS A 105 12.41 -8.25 17.17
C CYS A 105 12.88 -7.92 18.60
N ARG A 106 13.90 -8.61 19.12
CA ARG A 106 14.47 -8.29 20.43
C ARG A 106 15.11 -6.91 20.44
N ASN A 107 15.86 -6.57 19.37
CA ASN A 107 16.49 -5.26 19.26
C ASN A 107 15.46 -4.11 19.25
N VAL A 108 14.34 -4.26 18.53
CA VAL A 108 13.26 -3.26 18.54
C VAL A 108 12.64 -3.10 19.92
N ARG A 109 12.53 -4.18 20.71
CA ARG A 109 11.95 -4.15 22.06
C ARG A 109 12.88 -3.58 23.13
N GLU A 110 14.17 -3.88 23.03
CA GLU A 110 15.16 -3.58 24.05
C GLU A 110 15.97 -2.32 23.76
N ASN A 111 16.03 -1.91 22.48
CA ASN A 111 16.80 -0.77 22.01
C ASN A 111 15.93 0.13 21.13
N VAL A 112 16.33 0.30 19.85
CA VAL A 112 15.64 1.13 18.86
C VAL A 112 15.58 0.43 17.52
N GLY A 113 14.46 0.62 16.80
CA GLY A 113 14.28 0.13 15.43
C GLY A 113 13.82 1.23 14.48
N ILE A 114 14.13 1.07 13.22
CA ILE A 114 13.64 1.92 12.11
C ILE A 114 12.82 1.04 11.17
N ALA A 115 11.64 1.49 10.79
CA ALA A 115 10.81 0.85 9.78
C ALA A 115 10.55 1.81 8.62
N ASP A 116 10.72 1.33 7.40
CA ASP A 116 10.34 2.08 6.19
C ASP A 116 8.85 1.90 5.91
N LEU A 117 8.10 2.98 6.02
CA LEU A 117 6.66 3.03 5.77
C LEU A 117 6.32 3.71 4.43
N THR A 118 7.30 3.91 3.54
CA THR A 118 7.11 4.58 2.25
C THR A 118 6.05 3.91 1.39
N ALA A 119 5.92 2.59 1.46
CA ALA A 119 4.98 1.83 0.64
C ALA A 119 3.50 1.99 1.05
N PHE A 120 3.19 2.56 2.23
CA PHE A 120 1.81 2.84 2.61
C PHE A 120 1.21 3.93 1.72
N THR A 121 -0.08 3.84 1.44
CA THR A 121 -0.83 4.85 0.69
C THR A 121 -0.80 6.19 1.39
N LYS A 122 -0.60 7.25 0.62
CA LYS A 122 -0.52 8.64 1.09
C LYS A 122 -1.30 9.53 0.14
N ILE A 123 -2.37 10.12 0.65
CA ILE A 123 -3.25 11.00 -0.14
C ILE A 123 -3.30 12.36 0.54
N GLU A 124 -3.12 13.42 -0.22
CA GLU A 124 -3.40 14.79 0.23
C GLU A 124 -4.76 15.22 -0.30
N VAL A 125 -5.61 15.70 0.60
CA VAL A 125 -6.90 16.29 0.29
C VAL A 125 -6.86 17.76 0.72
N SER A 126 -7.13 18.68 -0.20
CA SER A 126 -7.05 20.12 0.07
C SER A 126 -8.15 20.88 -0.66
N GLY A 127 -8.46 22.07 -0.18
CA GLY A 127 -9.49 22.96 -0.71
C GLY A 127 -10.50 23.38 0.35
N LYS A 128 -11.29 24.41 0.04
CA LYS A 128 -12.23 25.00 1.00
C LYS A 128 -13.30 24.02 1.49
N ASP A 129 -13.65 23.02 0.68
CA ASP A 129 -14.65 22.00 1.01
C ASP A 129 -14.01 20.65 1.45
N ALA A 130 -12.67 20.58 1.59
CA ALA A 130 -11.96 19.36 1.98
C ALA A 130 -12.46 18.79 3.31
N SER A 131 -12.64 19.65 4.32
CA SER A 131 -13.17 19.23 5.63
C SER A 131 -14.59 18.67 5.50
N LYS A 132 -15.45 19.30 4.71
CA LYS A 132 -16.83 18.88 4.49
C LYS A 132 -16.91 17.52 3.78
N LEU A 133 -16.09 17.31 2.75
CA LEU A 133 -15.99 16.01 2.09
C LEU A 133 -15.55 14.93 3.08
N LEU A 134 -14.46 15.15 3.78
CA LEU A 134 -13.91 14.16 4.71
C LEU A 134 -14.83 13.87 5.89
N ASP A 135 -15.51 14.87 6.45
CA ASP A 135 -16.48 14.66 7.54
C ASP A 135 -17.69 13.83 7.06
N ARG A 136 -18.15 14.06 5.84
CA ARG A 136 -19.25 13.28 5.24
C ARG A 136 -18.88 11.80 5.03
N LEU A 137 -17.64 11.51 4.68
CA LEU A 137 -17.18 10.16 4.39
C LEU A 137 -16.71 9.39 5.62
N SER A 138 -16.26 10.08 6.66
CA SER A 138 -15.65 9.48 7.84
C SER A 138 -16.68 9.07 8.89
N ALA A 139 -16.54 7.85 9.41
CA ALA A 139 -17.34 7.38 10.55
C ALA A 139 -16.94 8.04 11.88
N ASN A 140 -15.68 8.50 12.00
CA ASN A 140 -15.19 9.19 13.18
C ASN A 140 -15.10 10.71 12.91
N LYS A 141 -15.10 11.52 13.97
CA LYS A 141 -14.87 12.96 13.88
C LYS A 141 -13.48 13.27 13.35
N LEU A 142 -13.38 14.26 12.49
CA LEU A 142 -12.11 14.76 12.00
C LEU A 142 -11.25 15.34 13.14
N PRO A 143 -9.92 15.40 12.95
CA PRO A 143 -9.05 16.19 13.84
C PRO A 143 -9.54 17.65 13.92
N SER A 144 -9.39 18.27 15.07
CA SER A 144 -9.86 19.64 15.33
C SER A 144 -8.73 20.68 15.45
N ASN A 145 -7.48 20.24 15.27
CA ASN A 145 -6.30 21.10 15.39
C ASN A 145 -5.19 20.63 14.45
N ASP A 146 -4.35 21.53 14.02
CA ASP A 146 -3.19 21.25 13.18
C ASP A 146 -2.26 20.24 13.85
N GLY A 147 -1.82 19.24 13.08
CA GLY A 147 -1.07 18.09 13.57
C GLY A 147 -1.91 17.03 14.28
N GLY A 148 -3.20 17.29 14.51
CA GLY A 148 -4.13 16.29 15.06
C GLY A 148 -4.32 15.11 14.10
N ILE A 149 -4.40 13.89 14.66
CA ILE A 149 -4.59 12.65 13.89
C ILE A 149 -5.81 11.90 14.40
N ARG A 150 -6.57 11.32 13.49
CA ARG A 150 -7.70 10.42 13.80
C ARG A 150 -7.66 9.20 12.89
N LEU A 151 -7.84 8.04 13.49
CA LEU A 151 -8.17 6.82 12.75
C LEU A 151 -9.66 6.82 12.46
N THR A 152 -10.03 6.53 11.23
CA THR A 152 -11.42 6.44 10.81
C THR A 152 -11.64 5.32 9.79
N HIS A 153 -12.89 4.90 9.67
CA HIS A 153 -13.36 4.10 8.55
C HIS A 153 -14.23 4.97 7.63
N MET A 154 -14.14 4.73 6.34
CA MET A 154 -15.14 5.19 5.40
C MET A 154 -16.12 4.04 5.15
N LEU A 155 -17.40 4.35 5.08
CA LEU A 155 -18.46 3.35 5.06
C LEU A 155 -19.25 3.42 3.76
N THR A 156 -19.65 2.26 3.27
CA THR A 156 -20.66 2.16 2.22
C THR A 156 -22.02 2.64 2.72
N PRO A 157 -23.00 2.96 1.85
CA PRO A 157 -24.35 3.31 2.25
C PRO A 157 -25.07 2.23 3.07
N LEU A 158 -24.63 0.97 2.96
CA LEU A 158 -25.15 -0.15 3.74
C LEU A 158 -24.45 -0.37 5.10
N GLY A 159 -23.49 0.51 5.44
CA GLY A 159 -22.73 0.46 6.69
C GLY A 159 -21.56 -0.55 6.68
N GLY A 160 -21.21 -1.12 5.52
CA GLY A 160 -19.99 -1.91 5.36
C GLY A 160 -18.75 -1.00 5.36
N ILE A 161 -17.61 -1.53 5.82
CA ILE A 161 -16.32 -0.81 5.78
C ILE A 161 -15.81 -0.84 4.34
N GLU A 162 -15.58 0.34 3.76
CA GLU A 162 -14.97 0.51 2.46
C GLU A 162 -13.45 0.61 2.58
N CYS A 163 -12.98 1.49 3.46
CA CYS A 163 -11.55 1.59 3.75
C CYS A 163 -11.31 2.09 5.18
N GLU A 164 -10.11 1.80 5.68
CA GLU A 164 -9.60 2.32 6.96
C GLU A 164 -8.42 3.23 6.68
N MET A 165 -8.41 4.40 7.31
CA MET A 165 -7.29 5.34 7.17
C MET A 165 -7.09 6.21 8.39
N THR A 166 -5.89 6.75 8.53
CA THR A 166 -5.64 7.86 9.44
C THR A 166 -5.74 9.16 8.68
N ILE A 167 -6.42 10.14 9.27
CA ILE A 167 -6.53 11.51 8.76
C ILE A 167 -5.73 12.41 9.69
N THR A 168 -4.77 13.13 9.12
CA THR A 168 -3.99 14.17 9.82
C THR A 168 -4.41 15.53 9.27
N GLN A 169 -4.78 16.45 10.14
CA GLN A 169 -5.01 17.84 9.75
C GLN A 169 -3.68 18.58 9.65
N LEU A 170 -3.36 19.09 8.47
CA LEU A 170 -2.17 19.94 8.24
C LEU A 170 -2.48 21.42 8.26
N GLY A 171 -3.74 21.78 8.22
CA GLY A 171 -4.29 23.13 8.24
C GLY A 171 -5.80 23.08 8.05
N PRO A 172 -6.50 24.24 8.13
CA PRO A 172 -7.96 24.28 8.06
C PRO A 172 -8.56 23.65 6.79
N GLU A 173 -7.84 23.74 5.68
CA GLU A 173 -8.28 23.29 4.36
C GLU A 173 -7.33 22.23 3.77
N ARG A 174 -6.50 21.58 4.60
CA ARG A 174 -5.49 20.64 4.12
C ARG A 174 -5.34 19.45 5.06
N PHE A 175 -5.50 18.26 4.50
CA PHE A 175 -5.45 17.00 5.23
C PHE A 175 -4.52 16.02 4.53
N TYR A 176 -3.88 15.18 5.35
CA TYR A 176 -3.02 14.12 4.90
C TYR A 176 -3.56 12.78 5.39
N LEU A 177 -3.83 11.89 4.46
CA LEU A 177 -4.45 10.61 4.70
C LEU A 177 -3.44 9.49 4.48
N ASN A 178 -3.41 8.54 5.41
CA ASN A 178 -2.63 7.31 5.23
C ASN A 178 -3.54 6.10 5.37
N SER A 179 -3.39 5.17 4.45
CA SER A 179 -4.07 3.88 4.47
C SER A 179 -3.14 2.73 4.12
N SER A 180 -3.70 1.55 3.96
CA SER A 180 -2.97 0.33 3.60
C SER A 180 -2.25 0.50 2.26
N ILE A 181 -1.11 -0.17 2.10
CA ILE A 181 -0.40 -0.30 0.83
C ILE A 181 -1.30 -0.81 -0.32
N MET A 182 -2.34 -1.56 0.01
CA MET A 182 -3.31 -2.10 -0.95
C MET A 182 -4.34 -1.06 -1.40
N GLY A 183 -4.48 0.04 -0.66
CA GLY A 183 -5.51 1.05 -0.87
C GLY A 183 -5.14 2.15 -1.88
N GLU A 184 -3.91 2.20 -2.40
CA GLU A 184 -3.39 3.31 -3.21
C GLU A 184 -4.38 3.79 -4.29
N LEU A 185 -4.80 2.92 -5.17
CA LEU A 185 -5.74 3.28 -6.24
C LEU A 185 -7.20 3.22 -5.80
N HIS A 186 -7.53 2.28 -4.93
CA HIS A 186 -8.89 2.10 -4.44
C HIS A 186 -9.36 3.32 -3.63
N ASP A 187 -8.57 3.76 -2.66
CA ASP A 187 -8.95 4.86 -1.77
C ASP A 187 -8.95 6.21 -2.51
N LEU A 188 -7.99 6.36 -3.43
CA LEU A 188 -7.95 7.53 -4.30
C LEU A 188 -9.21 7.63 -5.18
N ASP A 189 -9.63 6.51 -5.78
CA ASP A 189 -10.83 6.42 -6.61
C ASP A 189 -12.09 6.66 -5.78
N TRP A 190 -12.19 6.04 -4.60
CA TRP A 190 -13.28 6.24 -3.66
C TRP A 190 -13.47 7.72 -3.30
N LEU A 191 -12.40 8.40 -2.92
CA LEU A 191 -12.45 9.82 -2.58
C LEU A 191 -12.90 10.66 -3.78
N ASN A 192 -12.32 10.42 -4.98
CA ASN A 192 -12.67 11.18 -6.17
C ASN A 192 -14.14 10.99 -6.61
N GLN A 193 -14.69 9.78 -6.44
CA GLN A 193 -16.09 9.50 -6.78
C GLN A 193 -17.09 10.24 -5.88
N HIS A 194 -16.64 10.66 -4.70
CA HIS A 194 -17.51 11.32 -3.71
C HIS A 194 -17.33 12.84 -3.64
N VAL A 195 -16.49 13.44 -4.47
CA VAL A 195 -16.43 14.90 -4.60
C VAL A 195 -17.71 15.38 -5.27
N GLY A 196 -18.42 16.29 -4.63
CA GLY A 196 -19.62 16.90 -5.20
C GLY A 196 -19.29 17.85 -6.36
N GLU A 197 -20.21 18.03 -7.29
CA GLU A 197 -20.01 18.89 -8.48
C GLU A 197 -19.65 20.34 -8.13
N ASP A 198 -20.16 20.85 -7.01
CA ASP A 198 -19.92 22.22 -6.53
C ASP A 198 -18.86 22.30 -5.44
N GLU A 199 -18.16 21.20 -5.10
CA GLU A 199 -17.14 21.18 -4.05
C GLU A 199 -15.76 21.54 -4.59
N GLU A 200 -15.12 22.53 -3.98
CA GLU A 200 -13.74 22.92 -4.29
C GLU A 200 -12.78 22.06 -3.49
N VAL A 201 -12.49 20.86 -4.00
CA VAL A 201 -11.58 19.88 -3.42
C VAL A 201 -10.56 19.42 -4.45
N SER A 202 -9.31 19.37 -4.03
CA SER A 202 -8.21 18.75 -4.79
C SER A 202 -7.72 17.51 -4.04
N ILE A 203 -7.67 16.37 -4.72
CA ILE A 203 -7.18 15.11 -4.19
C ILE A 203 -5.93 14.73 -4.97
N ARG A 204 -4.85 14.46 -4.27
CA ARG A 204 -3.55 14.17 -4.85
C ARG A 204 -2.92 12.97 -4.19
N ASP A 205 -2.44 12.03 -5.02
CA ASP A 205 -1.51 11.02 -4.54
C ASP A 205 -0.20 11.71 -4.09
N ALA A 206 0.15 11.52 -2.82
CA ALA A 206 1.31 12.12 -2.18
C ALA A 206 2.45 11.13 -1.99
N VAL A 207 2.46 10.04 -2.75
CA VAL A 207 3.50 9.00 -2.67
C VAL A 207 4.84 9.56 -3.13
N SER A 208 5.85 9.32 -2.29
CA SER A 208 7.25 9.65 -2.59
C SER A 208 7.96 8.41 -3.12
N TYR A 209 7.86 8.15 -4.42
CA TYR A 209 8.66 7.10 -5.05
C TYR A 209 9.51 7.69 -6.18
N THR A 210 10.70 7.14 -6.33
CA THR A 210 11.50 7.37 -7.52
C THR A 210 10.91 6.55 -8.65
N HIS A 211 10.27 7.22 -9.63
CA HIS A 211 9.93 6.56 -10.88
C HIS A 211 11.22 6.07 -11.55
N LEU A 212 11.35 4.77 -11.66
CA LEU A 212 12.25 4.21 -12.66
C LEU A 212 11.60 4.49 -14.02
N ARG A 213 12.15 5.46 -14.76
CA ARG A 213 11.86 5.68 -16.17
C ARG A 213 12.69 4.72 -17.00
#